data_2b6ac94ffd51fbb4c2990d606bade889
#
_entry.id   2b6ac94ffd51fbb4c2990d606bade889
#
_cell.length_a   1.000
_cell.length_b   1.000
_cell.length_c   1.000
_cell.angle_alpha   90.00
_cell.angle_beta   90.00
_cell.angle_gamma   90.00
#
_symmetry.space_group_name_H-M   'P 1'
#
loop_
_entity.id
_entity.type
_entity.pdbx_description
1 polymer ?
#
loop_
_entity_poly.entity_id
_entity_poly.type
_entity_poly.pdbx_seq_one_letter_code
_entity_poly.pdbx_strand_id
1 'polypeptide(L)'
;MGIFRLFASSSLFAMQQKYSRIFLKPGREASLRRGHPWLFSGAVLSVEGRPEPGDVVVAATHKRESLALGFYNPRCDIVFRLLTTNMDETIDESFWIRKIRTAMELREKVIPRGTNACRLINAEGDGMPGLIVDRYDRYLVFSIATAGIEKNREVVLDGLLREINPEGIYERSEGRARQLEGLEDRIGCAHGNFPGTAEITENGLHFRVDMLTGQKTGFFLDQRSNREIVEKFSDQATCLNAFSYTGAFSVYCARGGAKRVISVDSSEAANETARWNLESNGFSPHEYPIVRADVFSYLRETDERFDIMILDPPAFAKAKKDVAKAARAYKDVNLQAVRRIRDGGILATFSCSNYIDEDLFGKIVAGAVRDAGKTARLLQTLGPGPDHPTNLAHPEGRYLKGLLLHIST
;
A
#
# COMPACT_ATOMS: atom_id res chain seq x y z
N MET A 1 35.06 24.51 29.28
CA MET A 1 33.68 23.94 29.29
C MET A 1 32.60 24.96 28.87
N GLY A 2 32.93 26.12 28.30
CA GLY A 2 32.03 27.23 27.98
C GLY A 2 31.77 27.55 26.51
N ILE A 3 32.55 27.01 25.59
CA ILE A 3 32.50 27.39 24.15
C ILE A 3 31.52 26.53 23.33
N PHE A 4 31.25 25.28 23.73
CA PHE A 4 30.31 24.40 23.03
C PHE A 4 28.82 24.74 23.21
N ARG A 5 28.44 25.48 24.25
CA ARG A 5 27.05 25.90 24.47
C ARG A 5 26.62 27.13 23.66
N LEU A 6 27.54 27.95 23.20
CA LEU A 6 27.26 29.17 22.44
C LEU A 6 27.00 28.88 20.94
N PHE A 7 27.64 27.84 20.38
CA PHE A 7 27.42 27.47 18.98
C PHE A 7 26.08 26.74 18.75
N ALA A 8 25.61 25.95 19.71
CA ALA A 8 24.32 25.27 19.62
C ALA A 8 23.13 26.26 19.71
N SER A 9 23.27 27.36 20.46
CA SER A 9 22.20 28.36 20.60
C SER A 9 22.07 29.26 19.39
N SER A 10 23.15 29.55 18.67
CA SER A 10 23.12 30.41 17.47
C SER A 10 22.58 29.66 16.23
N SER A 11 22.83 28.38 16.09
CA SER A 11 22.27 27.57 15.00
C SER A 11 20.77 27.33 15.20
N LEU A 12 20.32 27.06 16.44
CA LEU A 12 18.90 26.95 16.79
C LEU A 12 18.15 28.26 16.53
N PHE A 13 18.76 29.41 16.84
CA PHE A 13 18.16 30.73 16.66
C PHE A 13 18.07 31.10 15.16
N ALA A 14 19.07 30.75 14.34
CA ALA A 14 19.06 30.97 12.90
C ALA A 14 18.04 30.07 12.17
N MET A 15 17.89 28.81 12.59
CA MET A 15 16.85 27.89 12.07
C MET A 15 15.44 28.34 12.50
N GLN A 16 15.28 28.93 13.67
CA GLN A 16 13.98 29.44 14.15
C GLN A 16 13.42 30.57 13.29
N GLN A 17 14.25 31.29 12.52
CA GLN A 17 13.82 32.33 11.58
C GLN A 17 13.51 31.79 10.17
N LYS A 18 13.91 30.56 9.82
CA LYS A 18 13.80 30.01 8.46
C LYS A 18 12.40 29.53 8.11
N TYR A 19 11.65 28.99 9.07
CA TYR A 19 10.35 28.34 8.82
C TYR A 19 9.21 29.06 9.55
N SER A 20 8.07 29.19 8.88
CA SER A 20 6.80 29.55 9.52
C SER A 20 6.44 28.55 10.61
N ARG A 21 5.55 28.93 11.53
CA ARG A 21 5.20 28.11 12.68
C ARG A 21 3.70 27.86 12.78
N ILE A 22 3.32 26.67 13.15
CA ILE A 22 1.97 26.33 13.59
C ILE A 22 1.99 26.03 15.09
N PHE A 23 1.14 26.70 15.84
CA PHE A 23 0.97 26.47 17.27
C PHE A 23 -0.21 25.55 17.51
N LEU A 24 -0.02 24.56 18.36
CA LEU A 24 -1.04 23.57 18.67
C LEU A 24 -1.86 23.98 19.89
N LYS A 25 -3.14 23.65 19.87
CA LYS A 25 -4.00 23.79 21.06
C LYS A 25 -3.48 22.92 22.20
N PRO A 26 -3.67 23.33 23.49
CA PRO A 26 -3.25 22.53 24.63
C PRO A 26 -3.73 21.08 24.54
N GLY A 27 -2.80 20.12 24.74
CA GLY A 27 -3.06 18.68 24.69
C GLY A 27 -3.06 18.07 23.30
N ARG A 28 -3.10 18.86 22.21
CA ARG A 28 -3.10 18.33 20.85
C ARG A 28 -1.71 17.93 20.35
N GLU A 29 -0.64 18.35 21.01
CA GLU A 29 0.73 17.91 20.80
C GLU A 29 0.97 16.43 21.14
N ALA A 30 0.08 15.83 21.92
CA ALA A 30 0.25 14.45 22.39
C ALA A 30 0.32 13.40 21.27
N SER A 31 -0.41 13.60 20.16
CA SER A 31 -0.34 12.68 19.02
C SER A 31 1.04 12.74 18.35
N LEU A 32 1.56 13.94 18.11
CA LEU A 32 2.88 14.15 17.50
C LEU A 32 4.01 13.63 18.40
N ARG A 33 3.92 13.88 19.73
CA ARG A 33 4.89 13.34 20.71
C ARG A 33 4.90 11.81 20.77
N ARG A 34 3.77 11.14 20.43
CA ARG A 34 3.69 9.68 20.30
C ARG A 34 4.12 9.17 18.92
N GLY A 35 4.59 10.06 18.03
CA GLY A 35 5.11 9.70 16.72
C GLY A 35 4.04 9.60 15.61
N HIS A 36 2.80 10.03 15.87
CA HIS A 36 1.78 10.06 14.82
C HIS A 36 2.17 11.08 13.74
N PRO A 37 2.21 10.71 12.45
CA PRO A 37 2.75 11.60 11.41
C PRO A 37 1.80 12.72 10.99
N TRP A 38 0.54 12.72 11.43
CA TRP A 38 -0.46 13.69 11.00
C TRP A 38 -0.97 14.56 12.14
N LEU A 39 -1.18 15.85 11.82
CA LEU A 39 -2.03 16.73 12.63
C LEU A 39 -3.22 17.17 11.78
N PHE A 40 -4.39 17.13 12.39
CA PHE A 40 -5.62 17.56 11.78
C PHE A 40 -5.88 19.05 12.04
N SER A 41 -6.63 19.73 11.17
CA SER A 41 -6.95 21.15 11.23
C SER A 41 -7.49 21.59 12.62
N GLY A 42 -8.30 20.74 13.23
CA GLY A 42 -8.81 20.98 14.58
C GLY A 42 -7.77 21.06 15.70
N ALA A 43 -6.52 20.63 15.46
CA ALA A 43 -5.43 20.71 16.43
C ALA A 43 -4.70 22.07 16.43
N VAL A 44 -4.81 22.85 15.36
CA VAL A 44 -4.11 24.12 15.20
C VAL A 44 -4.80 25.22 15.98
N LEU A 45 -4.02 25.96 16.77
CA LEU A 45 -4.42 27.15 17.51
C LEU A 45 -4.22 28.41 16.66
N SER A 46 -3.02 28.59 16.12
CA SER A 46 -2.64 29.74 15.28
C SER A 46 -1.46 29.40 14.38
N VAL A 47 -1.27 30.24 13.37
CA VAL A 47 -0.15 30.16 12.42
C VAL A 47 0.62 31.45 12.47
N GLU A 48 1.94 31.39 12.60
CA GLU A 48 2.86 32.51 12.55
C GLU A 48 3.63 32.44 11.22
N GLY A 49 3.66 33.57 10.49
CA GLY A 49 4.14 33.65 9.11
C GLY A 49 2.99 33.51 8.11
N ARG A 50 3.35 33.26 6.85
CA ARG A 50 2.39 33.06 5.74
C ARG A 50 2.79 31.83 4.91
N PRO A 51 2.75 30.63 5.52
CA PRO A 51 3.13 29.43 4.79
C PRO A 51 2.09 29.10 3.72
N GLU A 52 2.57 28.73 2.55
CA GLU A 52 1.75 28.22 1.45
C GLU A 52 1.58 26.71 1.53
N PRO A 53 0.59 26.12 0.83
CA PRO A 53 0.46 24.68 0.72
C PRO A 53 1.77 24.02 0.28
N GLY A 54 2.21 23.02 1.04
CA GLY A 54 3.45 22.28 0.79
C GLY A 54 4.70 22.85 1.45
N ASP A 55 4.64 24.04 2.06
CA ASP A 55 5.79 24.58 2.78
C ASP A 55 6.15 23.72 4.01
N VAL A 56 7.45 23.69 4.31
CA VAL A 56 7.93 23.16 5.56
C VAL A 56 7.67 24.16 6.69
N VAL A 57 7.06 23.72 7.77
CA VAL A 57 6.79 24.54 8.96
C VAL A 57 7.26 23.83 10.23
N VAL A 58 7.45 24.61 11.29
CA VAL A 58 7.66 24.09 12.64
C VAL A 58 6.32 23.90 13.32
N ALA A 59 6.00 22.67 13.75
CA ALA A 59 4.92 22.44 14.70
C ALA A 59 5.43 22.72 16.14
N ALA A 60 4.71 23.55 16.90
CA ALA A 60 5.08 23.95 18.24
C ALA A 60 3.89 23.89 19.19
N THR A 61 4.16 23.73 20.49
CA THR A 61 3.13 23.83 21.53
C THR A 61 2.61 25.27 21.66
N HIS A 62 1.47 25.42 22.33
CA HIS A 62 0.96 26.77 22.72
C HIS A 62 1.94 27.57 23.58
N LYS A 63 2.92 26.90 24.23
CA LYS A 63 4.01 27.52 24.99
C LYS A 63 5.26 27.79 24.14
N ARG A 64 5.16 27.70 22.81
CA ARG A 64 6.23 27.96 21.84
C ARG A 64 7.37 26.94 21.83
N GLU A 65 7.22 25.80 22.50
CA GLU A 65 8.18 24.69 22.41
C GLU A 65 8.10 24.05 21.01
N SER A 66 9.20 24.01 20.26
CA SER A 66 9.27 23.37 18.94
C SER A 66 9.24 21.85 19.09
N LEU A 67 8.46 21.16 18.24
CA LEU A 67 8.23 19.71 18.33
C LEU A 67 8.75 18.96 17.10
N ALA A 68 8.52 19.51 15.92
CA ALA A 68 8.81 18.78 14.66
C ALA A 68 8.82 19.74 13.47
N LEU A 69 9.49 19.31 12.39
CA LEU A 69 9.37 19.88 11.06
C LEU A 69 8.44 18.99 10.20
N GLY A 70 7.62 19.61 9.38
CA GLY A 70 6.72 18.89 8.49
C GLY A 70 6.07 19.77 7.44
N PHE A 71 5.41 19.15 6.48
CA PHE A 71 4.65 19.86 5.45
C PHE A 71 3.36 20.43 6.00
N TYR A 72 3.02 21.61 5.53
CA TYR A 72 1.79 22.31 5.87
C TYR A 72 0.88 22.44 4.66
N ASN A 73 -0.43 22.15 4.84
CA ASN A 73 -1.45 22.45 3.85
C ASN A 73 -2.77 22.83 4.53
N PRO A 74 -3.16 24.11 4.52
CA PRO A 74 -4.39 24.58 5.16
C PRO A 74 -5.67 24.17 4.41
N ARG A 75 -5.55 23.64 3.20
CA ARG A 75 -6.70 23.20 2.38
C ARG A 75 -7.21 21.80 2.76
N CYS A 76 -6.42 21.05 3.55
CA CYS A 76 -6.68 19.67 3.91
C CYS A 76 -7.13 19.54 5.36
N ASP A 77 -7.90 18.47 5.66
CA ASP A 77 -8.16 18.08 7.05
C ASP A 77 -6.85 17.68 7.76
N ILE A 78 -5.93 16.99 7.07
CA ILE A 78 -4.57 16.70 7.56
C ILE A 78 -3.71 17.91 7.19
N VAL A 79 -3.66 18.87 8.13
CA VAL A 79 -3.00 20.16 7.90
C VAL A 79 -1.48 20.12 8.07
N PHE A 80 -0.95 19.11 8.74
CA PHE A 80 0.49 18.92 8.93
C PHE A 80 0.87 17.46 8.76
N ARG A 81 1.97 17.22 8.04
CA ARG A 81 2.57 15.90 7.82
C ARG A 81 4.03 15.90 8.23
N LEU A 82 4.34 15.08 9.23
CA LEU A 82 5.64 14.98 9.87
C LEU A 82 6.74 14.56 8.88
N LEU A 83 7.87 15.28 8.88
CA LEU A 83 9.11 14.91 8.20
C LEU A 83 10.16 14.43 9.20
N THR A 84 10.38 15.19 10.27
CA THR A 84 11.35 14.86 11.32
C THR A 84 10.99 15.53 12.64
N THR A 85 11.35 14.88 13.75
CA THR A 85 11.32 15.45 15.10
C THR A 85 12.68 16.04 15.52
N ASN A 86 13.72 15.80 14.71
CA ASN A 86 15.03 16.40 14.93
C ASN A 86 15.02 17.84 14.41
N MET A 87 15.04 18.79 15.34
CA MET A 87 14.98 20.21 15.03
C MET A 87 16.30 20.77 14.46
N ASP A 88 17.37 20.01 14.49
CA ASP A 88 18.68 20.37 13.92
C ASP A 88 18.81 19.94 12.45
N GLU A 89 17.85 19.18 11.93
CA GLU A 89 17.83 18.81 10.51
C GLU A 89 17.42 19.97 9.59
N THR A 90 18.09 20.08 8.48
CA THR A 90 17.69 20.94 7.36
C THR A 90 17.00 20.07 6.31
N ILE A 91 15.80 20.53 5.88
CA ILE A 91 15.08 19.85 4.80
C ILE A 91 15.63 20.37 3.47
N ASP A 92 16.63 19.69 2.97
CA ASP A 92 17.40 20.00 1.74
C ASP A 92 17.59 18.71 0.92
N GLU A 93 18.37 18.79 -0.15
CA GLU A 93 18.68 17.65 -1.01
C GLU A 93 19.26 16.46 -0.21
N SER A 94 20.17 16.75 0.74
CA SER A 94 20.83 15.71 1.54
C SER A 94 19.84 14.99 2.45
N PHE A 95 18.80 15.66 2.94
CA PHE A 95 17.71 15.05 3.70
C PHE A 95 16.97 14.02 2.86
N TRP A 96 16.59 14.37 1.61
CA TRP A 96 15.87 13.44 0.73
C TRP A 96 16.72 12.25 0.32
N ILE A 97 17.99 12.46 -0.01
CA ILE A 97 18.92 11.38 -0.34
C ILE A 97 19.04 10.40 0.83
N ARG A 98 19.19 10.88 2.07
CA ARG A 98 19.23 9.99 3.25
C ARG A 98 17.95 9.18 3.41
N LYS A 99 16.77 9.81 3.22
CA LYS A 99 15.47 9.12 3.30
C LYS A 99 15.36 8.01 2.25
N ILE A 100 15.75 8.31 1.00
CA ILE A 100 15.74 7.32 -0.09
C ILE A 100 16.69 6.16 0.24
N ARG A 101 17.92 6.43 0.66
CA ARG A 101 18.89 5.39 1.06
C ARG A 101 18.36 4.51 2.18
N THR A 102 17.81 5.11 3.23
CA THR A 102 17.22 4.34 4.35
C THR A 102 16.09 3.42 3.88
N ALA A 103 15.25 3.90 2.96
CA ALA A 103 14.21 3.07 2.37
C ALA A 103 14.78 1.92 1.54
N MET A 104 15.84 2.16 0.74
CA MET A 104 16.54 1.13 -0.04
C MET A 104 17.18 0.08 0.87
N GLU A 105 17.94 0.51 1.88
CA GLU A 105 18.59 -0.39 2.86
C GLU A 105 17.58 -1.31 3.58
N LEU A 106 16.36 -0.81 3.85
CA LEU A 106 15.31 -1.66 4.38
C LEU A 106 14.89 -2.72 3.35
N ARG A 107 14.69 -2.34 2.08
CA ARG A 107 14.28 -3.28 1.02
C ARG A 107 15.32 -4.34 0.75
N GLU A 108 16.60 -4.00 0.79
CA GLU A 108 17.71 -4.98 0.69
C GLU A 108 17.63 -6.08 1.77
N LYS A 109 17.10 -5.74 2.97
CA LYS A 109 16.97 -6.70 4.07
C LYS A 109 15.71 -7.56 3.98
N VAL A 110 14.64 -7.02 3.38
CA VAL A 110 13.31 -7.65 3.47
C VAL A 110 12.83 -8.26 2.15
N ILE A 111 13.45 -7.91 1.02
CA ILE A 111 13.08 -8.48 -0.28
C ILE A 111 13.76 -9.84 -0.45
N PRO A 112 12.99 -10.91 -0.78
CA PRO A 112 13.55 -12.23 -1.00
C PRO A 112 14.49 -12.28 -2.21
N ARG A 113 15.46 -13.19 -2.17
CA ARG A 113 16.30 -13.50 -3.34
C ARG A 113 15.41 -13.95 -4.50
N GLY A 114 15.79 -13.63 -5.73
CA GLY A 114 14.98 -13.94 -6.93
C GLY A 114 13.76 -13.05 -7.07
N THR A 115 13.79 -11.84 -6.48
CA THR A 115 12.75 -10.82 -6.60
C THR A 115 13.38 -9.50 -7.02
N ASN A 116 12.92 -8.92 -8.13
CA ASN A 116 13.40 -7.64 -8.65
C ASN A 116 12.31 -6.55 -8.69
N ALA A 117 11.17 -6.81 -8.06
CA ALA A 117 10.08 -5.85 -7.96
C ALA A 117 9.64 -5.66 -6.52
N CYS A 118 9.49 -4.40 -6.08
CA CYS A 118 9.08 -4.07 -4.71
C CYS A 118 8.57 -2.64 -4.62
N ARG A 119 7.80 -2.37 -3.56
CA ARG A 119 7.57 -1.01 -3.10
C ARG A 119 8.83 -0.46 -2.48
N LEU A 120 9.46 0.48 -3.15
CA LEU A 120 10.72 1.08 -2.71
C LEU A 120 10.49 2.18 -1.66
N ILE A 121 9.43 2.98 -1.82
CA ILE A 121 9.05 4.03 -0.87
C ILE A 121 7.55 3.93 -0.59
N ASN A 122 7.17 3.84 0.69
CA ASN A 122 5.80 3.69 1.16
C ASN A 122 5.35 4.86 2.05
N ALA A 123 5.36 6.05 1.48
CA ALA A 123 4.82 7.28 2.06
C ALA A 123 5.22 7.49 3.54
N GLU A 124 4.24 7.64 4.44
CA GLU A 124 4.45 7.85 5.88
C GLU A 124 5.21 6.70 6.55
N GLY A 125 5.15 5.50 5.99
CA GLY A 125 5.92 4.34 6.46
C GLY A 125 7.42 4.50 6.34
N ASP A 126 7.88 5.26 5.34
CA ASP A 126 9.29 5.61 5.12
C ASP A 126 9.61 7.07 5.50
N GLY A 127 8.66 7.78 6.10
CA GLY A 127 8.81 9.18 6.50
C GLY A 127 8.94 10.16 5.33
N MET A 128 8.32 9.81 4.19
CA MET A 128 8.19 10.65 3.00
C MET A 128 6.69 10.79 2.65
N PRO A 129 5.94 11.62 3.40
CA PRO A 129 4.48 11.63 3.37
C PRO A 129 3.90 11.88 1.97
N GLY A 130 3.12 10.90 1.50
CA GLY A 130 2.45 10.98 0.21
C GLY A 130 3.31 10.66 -1.01
N LEU A 131 4.54 10.16 -0.83
CA LEU A 131 5.38 9.64 -1.91
C LEU A 131 5.31 8.11 -1.95
N ILE A 132 4.88 7.58 -3.07
CA ILE A 132 4.95 6.15 -3.38
C ILE A 132 5.96 5.96 -4.52
N VAL A 133 6.85 5.00 -4.39
CA VAL A 133 7.75 4.58 -5.48
C VAL A 133 7.75 3.06 -5.53
N ASP A 134 7.34 2.50 -6.66
CA ASP A 134 7.41 1.07 -6.93
C ASP A 134 8.48 0.80 -7.99
N ARG A 135 9.30 -0.20 -7.73
CA ARG A 135 10.34 -0.70 -8.62
C ARG A 135 9.86 -1.94 -9.35
N TYR A 136 10.01 -1.95 -10.65
CA TYR A 136 9.76 -3.07 -11.57
C TYR A 136 11.02 -3.32 -12.39
N ASP A 137 11.88 -4.23 -11.91
CA ASP A 137 13.21 -4.51 -12.46
C ASP A 137 14.07 -3.23 -12.51
N ARG A 138 14.30 -2.66 -13.67
CA ARG A 138 15.09 -1.46 -13.93
C ARG A 138 14.25 -0.18 -14.07
N TYR A 139 12.92 -0.28 -13.91
CA TYR A 139 11.99 0.84 -14.05
C TYR A 139 11.39 1.24 -12.71
N LEU A 140 11.07 2.51 -12.59
CA LEU A 140 10.33 3.04 -11.44
C LEU A 140 8.99 3.61 -11.89
N VAL A 141 7.96 3.34 -11.10
CA VAL A 141 6.68 4.06 -11.18
C VAL A 141 6.48 4.77 -9.85
N PHE A 142 6.28 6.10 -9.90
CA PHE A 142 6.05 6.86 -8.68
C PHE A 142 4.74 7.64 -8.73
N SER A 143 4.25 7.97 -7.54
CA SER A 143 3.06 8.78 -7.34
C SER A 143 3.26 9.76 -6.20
N ILE A 144 2.88 11.02 -6.43
CA ILE A 144 2.93 12.10 -5.44
C ILE A 144 1.50 12.48 -5.10
N ALA A 145 1.12 12.38 -3.82
CA ALA A 145 -0.21 12.70 -3.34
C ALA A 145 -0.27 13.99 -2.49
N THR A 146 0.87 14.60 -2.11
CA THR A 146 0.93 15.73 -1.19
C THR A 146 1.62 16.95 -1.79
N ALA A 147 1.15 18.15 -1.44
CA ALA A 147 1.71 19.41 -1.90
C ALA A 147 3.18 19.60 -1.48
N GLY A 148 3.57 19.01 -0.32
CA GLY A 148 4.95 19.10 0.15
C GLY A 148 5.92 18.31 -0.73
N ILE A 149 5.60 17.07 -1.10
CA ILE A 149 6.43 16.31 -2.03
C ILE A 149 6.38 16.95 -3.44
N GLU A 150 5.23 17.48 -3.87
CA GLU A 150 5.13 18.17 -5.17
C GLU A 150 6.11 19.35 -5.26
N LYS A 151 6.24 20.18 -4.22
CA LYS A 151 7.24 21.25 -4.17
C LYS A 151 8.69 20.75 -4.21
N ASN A 152 8.95 19.54 -3.75
CA ASN A 152 10.26 18.92 -3.72
C ASN A 152 10.46 17.87 -4.83
N ARG A 153 9.56 17.83 -5.81
CA ARG A 153 9.51 16.80 -6.86
C ARG A 153 10.85 16.63 -7.58
N GLU A 154 11.47 17.71 -8.02
CA GLU A 154 12.72 17.64 -8.79
C GLU A 154 13.87 17.10 -7.93
N VAL A 155 13.97 17.54 -6.68
CA VAL A 155 15.00 17.05 -5.75
C VAL A 155 14.79 15.57 -5.42
N VAL A 156 13.54 15.12 -5.29
CA VAL A 156 13.23 13.70 -5.07
C VAL A 156 13.57 12.87 -6.31
N LEU A 157 13.24 13.36 -7.52
CA LEU A 157 13.60 12.68 -8.77
C LEU A 157 15.12 12.57 -8.93
N ASP A 158 15.86 13.65 -8.70
CA ASP A 158 17.32 13.64 -8.75
C ASP A 158 17.91 12.63 -7.75
N GLY A 159 17.35 12.57 -6.55
CA GLY A 159 17.72 11.58 -5.55
C GLY A 159 17.47 10.15 -6.02
N LEU A 160 16.31 9.85 -6.62
CA LEU A 160 16.01 8.53 -7.19
C LEU A 160 16.96 8.17 -8.33
N LEU A 161 17.26 9.12 -9.22
CA LEU A 161 18.21 8.91 -10.31
C LEU A 161 19.62 8.58 -9.82
N ARG A 162 20.11 9.33 -8.83
CA ARG A 162 21.46 9.14 -8.28
C ARG A 162 21.61 7.81 -7.51
N GLU A 163 20.60 7.47 -6.70
CA GLU A 163 20.70 6.32 -5.80
C GLU A 163 20.34 5.00 -6.46
N ILE A 164 19.48 4.99 -7.50
CA ILE A 164 18.94 3.77 -8.10
C ILE A 164 19.44 3.58 -9.52
N ASN A 165 19.71 4.67 -10.25
CA ASN A 165 20.09 4.66 -11.67
C ASN A 165 19.13 3.84 -12.56
N PRO A 166 17.81 4.11 -12.54
CA PRO A 166 16.84 3.39 -13.33
C PRO A 166 16.95 3.72 -14.82
N GLU A 167 16.55 2.80 -15.71
CA GLU A 167 16.48 3.06 -17.16
C GLU A 167 15.32 4.00 -17.53
N GLY A 168 14.26 4.01 -16.73
CA GLY A 168 13.13 4.90 -16.93
C GLY A 168 12.30 5.09 -15.66
N ILE A 169 11.71 6.28 -15.56
CA ILE A 169 10.81 6.64 -14.46
C ILE A 169 9.50 7.16 -15.05
N TYR A 170 8.38 6.63 -14.58
CA TYR A 170 7.04 7.05 -14.95
C TYR A 170 6.27 7.60 -13.76
N GLU A 171 5.59 8.73 -13.94
CA GLU A 171 4.76 9.35 -12.92
C GLU A 171 3.29 8.98 -13.12
N ARG A 172 2.64 8.51 -12.04
CA ARG A 172 1.20 8.26 -11.95
C ARG A 172 0.63 8.98 -10.73
N SER A 173 0.77 10.29 -10.74
CA SER A 173 0.29 11.19 -9.68
C SER A 173 -1.13 11.63 -9.97
N GLU A 174 -2.10 10.80 -9.61
CA GLU A 174 -3.51 10.99 -9.91
C GLU A 174 -4.43 10.64 -8.73
N GLY A 175 -5.68 11.07 -8.79
CA GLY A 175 -6.74 10.60 -7.92
C GLY A 175 -7.06 11.51 -6.72
N ARG A 176 -8.03 11.06 -5.94
CA ARG A 176 -8.70 11.90 -4.94
C ARG A 176 -7.76 12.46 -3.85
N ALA A 177 -6.77 11.69 -3.39
CA ALA A 177 -5.86 12.16 -2.35
C ALA A 177 -5.09 13.40 -2.82
N ARG A 178 -4.60 13.38 -4.06
CA ARG A 178 -3.91 14.49 -4.71
C ARG A 178 -4.83 15.71 -4.90
N GLN A 179 -6.07 15.48 -5.36
CA GLN A 179 -7.06 16.55 -5.55
C GLN A 179 -7.44 17.24 -4.22
N LEU A 180 -7.52 16.48 -3.11
CA LEU A 180 -7.74 17.04 -1.78
C LEU A 180 -6.58 17.94 -1.31
N GLU A 181 -5.36 17.67 -1.78
CA GLU A 181 -4.19 18.54 -1.54
C GLU A 181 -4.17 19.79 -2.42
N GLY A 182 -5.12 19.91 -3.36
CA GLY A 182 -5.24 21.03 -4.30
C GLY A 182 -4.28 20.90 -5.50
N LEU A 183 -3.87 19.68 -5.85
CA LEU A 183 -2.97 19.37 -6.95
C LEU A 183 -3.74 18.79 -8.13
N GLU A 184 -3.30 19.15 -9.34
CA GLU A 184 -3.79 18.57 -10.58
C GLU A 184 -3.14 17.21 -10.84
N ASP A 185 -3.83 16.33 -11.56
CA ASP A 185 -3.28 15.03 -11.94
C ASP A 185 -2.08 15.22 -12.87
N ARG A 186 -1.04 14.39 -12.66
CA ARG A 186 0.18 14.38 -13.48
C ARG A 186 0.53 12.95 -13.83
N ILE A 187 0.52 12.64 -15.12
CA ILE A 187 0.81 11.31 -15.67
C ILE A 187 1.78 11.48 -16.83
N GLY A 188 2.86 10.69 -16.86
CA GLY A 188 3.80 10.72 -17.97
C GLY A 188 5.18 10.21 -17.63
N CYS A 189 6.01 10.08 -18.67
CA CYS A 189 7.42 9.74 -18.52
C CYS A 189 8.16 10.92 -17.86
N ALA A 190 8.79 10.65 -16.73
CA ALA A 190 9.58 11.64 -15.97
C ALA A 190 11.07 11.54 -16.29
N HIS A 191 11.56 10.37 -16.73
CA HIS A 191 12.96 10.18 -17.10
C HIS A 191 13.14 8.97 -18.01
N GLY A 192 14.12 9.05 -18.92
CA GLY A 192 14.64 7.93 -19.70
C GLY A 192 13.66 7.35 -20.71
N ASN A 193 13.89 6.09 -21.09
CA ASN A 193 13.01 5.32 -21.96
C ASN A 193 12.11 4.43 -21.11
N PHE A 194 10.79 4.58 -21.24
CA PHE A 194 9.81 3.84 -20.45
C PHE A 194 8.92 3.00 -21.38
N PRO A 195 9.06 1.67 -21.35
CA PRO A 195 8.40 0.79 -22.34
C PRO A 195 6.91 0.55 -22.08
N GLY A 196 6.38 1.00 -20.94
CA GLY A 196 4.99 0.79 -20.54
C GLY A 196 4.71 -0.57 -19.93
N THR A 197 5.42 -1.62 -20.29
CA THR A 197 5.34 -2.96 -19.69
C THR A 197 6.71 -3.42 -19.22
N ALA A 198 6.75 -4.17 -18.13
CA ALA A 198 7.95 -4.82 -17.63
C ALA A 198 7.71 -6.30 -17.38
N GLU A 199 8.74 -7.11 -17.55
CA GLU A 199 8.78 -8.47 -17.03
C GLU A 199 9.57 -8.46 -15.73
N ILE A 200 8.96 -8.96 -14.67
CA ILE A 200 9.55 -8.99 -13.34
C ILE A 200 9.71 -10.42 -12.85
N THR A 201 10.57 -10.58 -11.87
CA THR A 201 10.69 -11.82 -11.11
C THR A 201 10.25 -11.59 -9.66
N GLU A 202 9.38 -12.43 -9.16
CA GLU A 202 8.96 -12.46 -7.75
C GLU A 202 9.12 -13.87 -7.19
N ASN A 203 10.01 -14.06 -6.22
CA ASN A 203 10.32 -15.38 -5.64
C ASN A 203 10.67 -16.46 -6.70
N GLY A 204 11.38 -16.05 -7.74
CA GLY A 204 11.74 -16.91 -8.87
C GLY A 204 10.64 -17.16 -9.90
N LEU A 205 9.45 -16.60 -9.74
CA LEU A 205 8.36 -16.65 -10.71
C LEU A 205 8.35 -15.39 -11.59
N HIS A 206 7.98 -15.56 -12.86
CA HIS A 206 7.95 -14.50 -13.87
C HIS A 206 6.55 -13.89 -13.99
N PHE A 207 6.48 -12.57 -14.04
CA PHE A 207 5.22 -11.84 -14.21
C PHE A 207 5.39 -10.68 -15.17
N ARG A 208 4.37 -10.44 -16.00
CA ARG A 208 4.24 -9.23 -16.81
C ARG A 208 3.44 -8.18 -16.05
N VAL A 209 3.94 -6.96 -16.08
CA VAL A 209 3.35 -5.80 -15.39
C VAL A 209 3.05 -4.71 -16.41
N ASP A 210 1.81 -4.27 -16.50
CA ASP A 210 1.43 -3.05 -17.21
C ASP A 210 1.59 -1.85 -16.27
N MET A 211 2.65 -1.10 -16.46
CA MET A 211 3.01 0.04 -15.62
C MET A 211 2.26 1.33 -16.00
N LEU A 212 1.58 1.37 -17.16
CA LEU A 212 0.85 2.55 -17.64
C LEU A 212 -0.62 2.53 -17.22
N THR A 213 -1.30 1.42 -17.47
CA THR A 213 -2.76 1.30 -17.31
C THR A 213 -3.18 0.28 -16.24
N GLY A 214 -2.25 -0.54 -15.76
CA GLY A 214 -2.50 -1.54 -14.73
C GLY A 214 -2.98 -0.92 -13.41
N GLN A 215 -3.71 -1.72 -12.62
CA GLN A 215 -4.20 -1.28 -11.32
C GLN A 215 -3.05 -0.92 -10.38
N LYS A 216 -3.26 0.05 -9.48
CA LYS A 216 -2.21 0.69 -8.69
C LYS A 216 -1.12 1.24 -9.62
N THR A 217 0.11 0.75 -9.47
CA THR A 217 1.25 1.07 -10.33
C THR A 217 1.54 -0.03 -11.37
N GLY A 218 0.68 -1.08 -11.41
CA GLY A 218 0.77 -2.17 -12.39
C GLY A 218 0.65 -3.57 -11.79
N PHE A 219 1.10 -3.77 -10.54
CA PHE A 219 1.08 -5.06 -9.85
C PHE A 219 0.78 -4.91 -8.35
N PHE A 220 0.22 -5.94 -7.72
CA PHE A 220 -0.08 -5.96 -6.29
C PHE A 220 1.12 -6.49 -5.49
N LEU A 221 2.16 -5.66 -5.36
CA LEU A 221 3.40 -5.99 -4.64
C LEU A 221 3.15 -6.31 -3.16
N ASP A 222 2.13 -5.69 -2.57
CA ASP A 222 1.73 -5.89 -1.18
C ASP A 222 1.23 -7.30 -0.86
N GLN A 223 0.80 -8.07 -1.87
CA GLN A 223 0.29 -9.44 -1.71
C GLN A 223 1.39 -10.52 -1.79
N ARG A 224 2.67 -10.17 -2.02
CA ARG A 224 3.77 -11.14 -2.19
C ARG A 224 3.82 -12.19 -1.09
N SER A 225 3.88 -11.76 0.17
CA SER A 225 3.95 -12.67 1.32
C SER A 225 2.69 -13.51 1.49
N ASN A 226 1.53 -12.97 1.13
CA ASN A 226 0.27 -13.70 1.19
C ASN A 226 0.20 -14.78 0.11
N ARG A 227 0.76 -14.54 -1.08
CA ARG A 227 0.89 -15.55 -2.13
C ARG A 227 1.75 -16.72 -1.69
N GLU A 228 2.92 -16.47 -1.06
CA GLU A 228 3.79 -17.51 -0.49
C GLU A 228 3.10 -18.32 0.61
N ILE A 229 2.26 -17.68 1.43
CA ILE A 229 1.52 -18.36 2.48
C ILE A 229 0.50 -19.31 1.86
N VAL A 230 -0.29 -18.84 0.90
CA VAL A 230 -1.32 -19.67 0.23
C VAL A 230 -0.70 -20.83 -0.54
N GLU A 231 0.45 -20.62 -1.20
CA GLU A 231 1.21 -21.65 -1.90
C GLU A 231 1.46 -22.90 -1.04
N LYS A 232 1.78 -22.73 0.24
CA LYS A 232 2.10 -23.83 1.18
C LYS A 232 0.95 -24.80 1.42
N PHE A 233 -0.28 -24.40 1.12
CA PHE A 233 -1.48 -25.22 1.26
C PHE A 233 -1.95 -25.84 -0.07
N SER A 234 -1.25 -25.53 -1.18
CA SER A 234 -1.78 -25.78 -2.53
C SER A 234 -1.53 -27.19 -3.07
N ASP A 235 -0.68 -28.00 -2.41
CA ASP A 235 -0.34 -29.34 -2.90
C ASP A 235 -1.60 -30.23 -3.07
N GLN A 236 -1.78 -30.77 -4.28
CA GLN A 236 -2.94 -31.57 -4.71
C GLN A 236 -4.32 -30.89 -4.58
N ALA A 237 -4.36 -29.59 -4.26
CA ALA A 237 -5.59 -28.84 -4.02
C ALA A 237 -6.29 -28.44 -5.32
N THR A 238 -7.62 -28.33 -5.26
CA THR A 238 -8.44 -27.60 -6.23
C THR A 238 -8.67 -26.20 -5.67
N CYS A 239 -8.13 -25.18 -6.36
CA CYS A 239 -8.11 -23.81 -5.91
C CYS A 239 -9.05 -22.91 -6.74
N LEU A 240 -9.66 -21.92 -6.09
CA LEU A 240 -10.32 -20.80 -6.76
C LEU A 240 -9.60 -19.49 -6.38
N ASN A 241 -9.12 -18.78 -7.37
CA ASN A 241 -8.62 -17.41 -7.24
C ASN A 241 -9.69 -16.46 -7.78
N ALA A 242 -10.48 -15.87 -6.90
CA ALA A 242 -11.56 -14.95 -7.23
C ALA A 242 -11.08 -13.50 -7.12
N PHE A 243 -11.48 -12.65 -8.08
CA PHE A 243 -10.88 -11.34 -8.35
C PHE A 243 -9.40 -11.49 -8.69
N SER A 244 -9.11 -12.41 -9.61
CA SER A 244 -7.75 -12.91 -9.84
C SER A 244 -6.79 -11.88 -10.46
N TYR A 245 -7.31 -10.78 -11.02
CA TYR A 245 -6.53 -9.79 -11.75
C TYR A 245 -5.56 -10.48 -12.73
N THR A 246 -4.25 -10.23 -12.65
CA THR A 246 -3.23 -10.86 -13.51
C THR A 246 -2.81 -12.27 -13.07
N GLY A 247 -3.58 -12.92 -12.22
CA GLY A 247 -3.43 -14.34 -11.86
C GLY A 247 -2.24 -14.68 -10.95
N ALA A 248 -1.64 -13.70 -10.27
CA ALA A 248 -0.43 -13.96 -9.49
C ALA A 248 -0.63 -15.03 -8.38
N PHE A 249 -1.74 -15.03 -7.63
CA PHE A 249 -2.06 -16.11 -6.70
C PHE A 249 -2.17 -17.46 -7.40
N SER A 250 -2.73 -17.49 -8.61
CA SER A 250 -2.89 -18.74 -9.38
C SER A 250 -1.55 -19.35 -9.75
N VAL A 251 -0.57 -18.54 -10.16
CA VAL A 251 0.80 -18.99 -10.47
C VAL A 251 1.46 -19.57 -9.21
N TYR A 252 1.30 -18.94 -8.04
CA TYR A 252 1.82 -19.49 -6.79
C TYR A 252 1.13 -20.79 -6.39
N CYS A 253 -0.19 -20.89 -6.52
CA CYS A 253 -0.90 -22.15 -6.26
C CYS A 253 -0.43 -23.26 -7.21
N ALA A 254 -0.22 -22.96 -8.49
CA ALA A 254 0.28 -23.93 -9.47
C ALA A 254 1.70 -24.39 -9.09
N ARG A 255 2.62 -23.48 -8.72
CA ARG A 255 3.97 -23.83 -8.23
C ARG A 255 3.90 -24.67 -6.95
N GLY A 256 2.94 -24.42 -6.08
CA GLY A 256 2.70 -25.17 -4.86
C GLY A 256 2.11 -26.56 -5.07
N GLY A 257 1.95 -27.01 -6.33
CA GLY A 257 1.47 -28.36 -6.65
C GLY A 257 -0.06 -28.50 -6.73
N ALA A 258 -0.79 -27.39 -6.89
CA ALA A 258 -2.24 -27.44 -7.05
C ALA A 258 -2.63 -28.32 -8.24
N LYS A 259 -3.56 -29.24 -8.03
CA LYS A 259 -4.08 -30.10 -9.11
C LYS A 259 -4.86 -29.29 -10.14
N ARG A 260 -5.52 -28.22 -9.72
CA ARG A 260 -6.30 -27.32 -10.57
C ARG A 260 -6.43 -25.96 -9.89
N VAL A 261 -6.30 -24.88 -10.65
CA VAL A 261 -6.58 -23.52 -10.19
C VAL A 261 -7.50 -22.85 -11.18
N ILE A 262 -8.66 -22.38 -10.73
CA ILE A 262 -9.55 -21.56 -11.53
C ILE A 262 -9.33 -20.10 -11.17
N SER A 263 -8.95 -19.28 -12.15
CA SER A 263 -8.84 -17.83 -12.01
C SER A 263 -10.12 -17.17 -12.53
N VAL A 264 -10.74 -16.28 -11.75
CA VAL A 264 -11.97 -15.59 -12.14
C VAL A 264 -11.78 -14.08 -12.02
N ASP A 265 -11.89 -13.37 -13.13
CA ASP A 265 -11.89 -11.90 -13.18
C ASP A 265 -12.76 -11.41 -14.34
N SER A 266 -13.36 -10.23 -14.19
CA SER A 266 -14.19 -9.62 -15.24
C SER A 266 -13.39 -8.91 -16.33
N SER A 267 -12.14 -8.54 -16.07
CA SER A 267 -11.26 -7.80 -16.98
C SER A 267 -10.61 -8.72 -18.00
N GLU A 268 -10.89 -8.51 -19.30
CA GLU A 268 -10.22 -9.23 -20.39
C GLU A 268 -8.72 -9.04 -20.37
N ALA A 269 -8.24 -7.78 -20.30
CA ALA A 269 -6.81 -7.48 -20.30
C ALA A 269 -6.05 -8.12 -19.12
N ALA A 270 -6.70 -8.17 -17.94
CA ALA A 270 -6.13 -8.86 -16.78
C ALA A 270 -6.04 -10.37 -17.03
N ASN A 271 -7.07 -10.97 -17.63
CA ASN A 271 -7.11 -12.40 -17.95
C ASN A 271 -6.08 -12.79 -19.03
N GLU A 272 -5.84 -11.93 -20.03
CA GLU A 272 -4.76 -12.12 -21.00
C GLU A 272 -3.39 -12.12 -20.35
N THR A 273 -3.16 -11.16 -19.43
CA THR A 273 -1.92 -11.10 -18.65
C THR A 273 -1.79 -12.31 -17.73
N ALA A 274 -2.89 -12.77 -17.11
CA ALA A 274 -2.89 -13.98 -16.27
C ALA A 274 -2.52 -15.25 -17.07
N ARG A 275 -2.98 -15.35 -18.32
CA ARG A 275 -2.59 -16.44 -19.22
C ARG A 275 -1.10 -16.42 -19.49
N TRP A 276 -0.58 -15.27 -19.87
CA TRP A 276 0.86 -15.09 -20.10
C TRP A 276 1.67 -15.44 -18.82
N ASN A 277 1.22 -15.01 -17.65
CA ASN A 277 1.89 -15.28 -16.37
C ASN A 277 1.93 -16.79 -16.04
N LEU A 278 0.87 -17.54 -16.32
CA LEU A 278 0.88 -19.00 -16.18
C LEU A 278 1.85 -19.64 -17.16
N GLU A 279 1.75 -19.32 -18.45
CA GLU A 279 2.56 -19.90 -19.53
C GLU A 279 4.06 -19.62 -19.36
N SER A 280 4.43 -18.38 -18.95
CA SER A 280 5.84 -18.01 -18.74
C SER A 280 6.48 -18.73 -17.55
N ASN A 281 5.67 -19.31 -16.66
CA ASN A 281 6.11 -20.15 -15.56
C ASN A 281 5.95 -21.66 -15.83
N GLY A 282 5.63 -22.04 -17.07
CA GLY A 282 5.49 -23.44 -17.50
C GLY A 282 4.16 -24.09 -17.13
N PHE A 283 3.14 -23.33 -16.73
CA PHE A 283 1.82 -23.82 -16.36
C PHE A 283 0.84 -23.66 -17.52
N SER A 284 0.19 -24.76 -17.92
CA SER A 284 -0.77 -24.75 -19.02
C SER A 284 -2.10 -24.12 -18.62
N PRO A 285 -2.61 -23.09 -19.32
CA PRO A 285 -3.96 -22.56 -19.07
C PRO A 285 -5.09 -23.58 -19.28
N HIS A 286 -4.81 -24.71 -19.91
CA HIS A 286 -5.77 -25.80 -20.02
C HIS A 286 -5.97 -26.52 -18.68
N GLU A 287 -4.89 -26.69 -17.90
CA GLU A 287 -4.94 -27.26 -16.53
C GLU A 287 -5.35 -26.22 -15.49
N TYR A 288 -5.03 -24.95 -15.74
CA TYR A 288 -5.30 -23.80 -14.87
C TYR A 288 -6.22 -22.80 -15.57
N PRO A 289 -7.53 -23.08 -15.69
CA PRO A 289 -8.46 -22.30 -16.49
C PRO A 289 -8.66 -20.87 -15.94
N ILE A 290 -8.79 -19.94 -16.90
CA ILE A 290 -9.08 -18.54 -16.65
C ILE A 290 -10.49 -18.25 -17.17
N VAL A 291 -11.36 -17.79 -16.29
CA VAL A 291 -12.76 -17.54 -16.56
C VAL A 291 -13.04 -16.03 -16.49
N ARG A 292 -13.52 -15.48 -17.60
CA ARG A 292 -14.01 -14.09 -17.61
C ARG A 292 -15.45 -14.07 -17.11
N ALA A 293 -15.65 -13.63 -15.87
CA ALA A 293 -16.97 -13.56 -15.26
C ALA A 293 -17.01 -12.50 -14.14
N ASP A 294 -18.22 -12.04 -13.80
CA ASP A 294 -18.48 -11.38 -12.53
C ASP A 294 -18.34 -12.41 -11.41
N VAL A 295 -17.49 -12.12 -10.42
CA VAL A 295 -17.19 -13.05 -9.34
C VAL A 295 -18.41 -13.39 -8.49
N PHE A 296 -19.30 -12.41 -8.24
CA PHE A 296 -20.51 -12.65 -7.45
C PHE A 296 -21.45 -13.62 -8.16
N SER A 297 -21.63 -13.47 -9.47
CA SER A 297 -22.41 -14.38 -10.31
C SER A 297 -21.78 -15.76 -10.36
N TYR A 298 -20.47 -15.83 -10.64
CA TYR A 298 -19.74 -17.09 -10.70
C TYR A 298 -19.86 -17.91 -9.41
N LEU A 299 -19.68 -17.28 -8.25
CA LEU A 299 -19.80 -17.96 -6.94
C LEU A 299 -21.20 -18.44 -6.63
N ARG A 300 -22.25 -17.83 -7.19
CA ARG A 300 -23.65 -18.29 -7.02
C ARG A 300 -24.00 -19.44 -7.96
N GLU A 301 -23.46 -19.41 -9.16
CA GLU A 301 -23.83 -20.34 -10.24
C GLU A 301 -22.98 -21.62 -10.26
N THR A 302 -21.74 -21.57 -9.80
CA THR A 302 -20.85 -22.74 -9.79
C THR A 302 -21.32 -23.80 -8.79
N ASP A 303 -21.34 -25.06 -9.20
CA ASP A 303 -21.51 -26.22 -8.30
C ASP A 303 -20.17 -26.81 -7.84
N GLU A 304 -19.05 -26.29 -8.34
CA GLU A 304 -17.72 -26.77 -7.95
C GLU A 304 -17.43 -26.52 -6.47
N ARG A 305 -16.62 -27.42 -5.89
CA ARG A 305 -16.14 -27.34 -4.52
C ARG A 305 -14.63 -27.25 -4.53
N PHE A 306 -14.10 -26.39 -3.63
CA PHE A 306 -12.71 -26.02 -3.61
C PHE A 306 -12.06 -26.39 -2.28
N ASP A 307 -10.79 -26.83 -2.33
CA ASP A 307 -9.96 -27.05 -1.17
C ASP A 307 -9.39 -25.73 -0.66
N ILE A 308 -9.10 -24.79 -1.60
CA ILE A 308 -8.61 -23.45 -1.29
C ILE A 308 -9.41 -22.41 -2.07
N MET A 309 -9.81 -21.35 -1.39
CA MET A 309 -10.38 -20.16 -2.05
C MET A 309 -9.64 -18.90 -1.63
N ILE A 310 -9.33 -18.07 -2.61
CA ILE A 310 -8.73 -16.76 -2.44
C ILE A 310 -9.75 -15.70 -2.87
N LEU A 311 -10.03 -14.75 -1.98
CA LEU A 311 -10.93 -13.62 -2.23
C LEU A 311 -10.16 -12.32 -2.00
N ASP A 312 -9.73 -11.68 -3.08
CA ASP A 312 -9.04 -10.38 -3.04
C ASP A 312 -9.83 -9.30 -3.81
N PRO A 313 -11.03 -8.93 -3.32
CA PRO A 313 -11.90 -8.00 -4.01
C PRO A 313 -11.34 -6.57 -3.99
N PRO A 314 -11.76 -5.71 -4.94
CA PRO A 314 -11.48 -4.30 -4.90
C PRO A 314 -12.10 -3.64 -3.65
N ALA A 315 -11.62 -2.43 -3.30
CA ALA A 315 -12.16 -1.69 -2.16
C ALA A 315 -13.65 -1.34 -2.36
N PHE A 316 -14.54 -1.98 -1.61
CA PHE A 316 -15.98 -1.72 -1.68
C PHE A 316 -16.41 -0.45 -0.94
N ALA A 317 -15.64 0.03 0.06
CA ALA A 317 -15.87 1.29 0.74
C ALA A 317 -14.85 2.35 0.29
N LYS A 318 -15.30 3.33 -0.49
CA LYS A 318 -14.50 4.48 -0.93
C LYS A 318 -14.71 5.72 -0.05
N ALA A 319 -15.74 5.72 0.79
CA ALA A 319 -16.07 6.78 1.73
C ALA A 319 -16.75 6.18 2.97
N LYS A 320 -16.78 6.95 4.07
CA LYS A 320 -17.40 6.52 5.34
C LYS A 320 -18.88 6.15 5.18
N LYS A 321 -19.61 6.85 4.32
CA LYS A 321 -21.02 6.56 4.01
C LYS A 321 -21.25 5.20 3.34
N ASP A 322 -20.21 4.63 2.72
CA ASP A 322 -20.30 3.37 1.97
C ASP A 322 -20.10 2.14 2.85
N VAL A 323 -19.68 2.30 4.12
CA VAL A 323 -19.29 1.20 5.03
C VAL A 323 -20.37 0.13 5.15
N ALA A 324 -21.64 0.53 5.36
CA ALA A 324 -22.75 -0.44 5.51
C ALA A 324 -23.01 -1.24 4.23
N LYS A 325 -22.88 -0.61 3.04
CA LYS A 325 -23.03 -1.27 1.74
C LYS A 325 -21.84 -2.21 1.49
N ALA A 326 -20.64 -1.75 1.77
CA ALA A 326 -19.41 -2.53 1.63
C ALA A 326 -19.42 -3.76 2.56
N ALA A 327 -19.84 -3.60 3.82
CA ALA A 327 -19.95 -4.70 4.77
C ALA A 327 -20.89 -5.81 4.26
N ARG A 328 -22.02 -5.44 3.63
CA ARG A 328 -22.94 -6.40 3.00
C ARG A 328 -22.28 -7.12 1.81
N ALA A 329 -21.53 -6.39 0.96
CA ALA A 329 -20.83 -6.99 -0.18
C ALA A 329 -19.72 -7.96 0.26
N TYR A 330 -18.90 -7.56 1.25
CA TYR A 330 -17.91 -8.45 1.84
C TYR A 330 -18.55 -9.67 2.49
N LYS A 331 -19.68 -9.49 3.21
CA LYS A 331 -20.40 -10.61 3.80
C LYS A 331 -20.93 -11.59 2.75
N ASP A 332 -21.53 -11.07 1.66
CA ASP A 332 -22.09 -11.89 0.59
C ASP A 332 -21.01 -12.72 -0.11
N VAL A 333 -19.90 -12.10 -0.56
CA VAL A 333 -18.84 -12.82 -1.26
C VAL A 333 -18.21 -13.89 -0.36
N ASN A 334 -17.98 -13.59 0.92
CA ASN A 334 -17.44 -14.57 1.87
C ASN A 334 -18.46 -15.71 2.17
N LEU A 335 -19.75 -15.40 2.27
CA LEU A 335 -20.80 -16.41 2.47
C LEU A 335 -20.85 -17.39 1.29
N GLN A 336 -20.84 -16.87 0.05
CA GLN A 336 -20.84 -17.73 -1.14
C GLN A 336 -19.58 -18.60 -1.20
N ALA A 337 -18.42 -18.02 -0.90
CA ALA A 337 -17.15 -18.76 -0.86
C ALA A 337 -17.19 -19.88 0.19
N VAL A 338 -17.59 -19.58 1.43
CA VAL A 338 -17.66 -20.57 2.52
C VAL A 338 -18.59 -21.73 2.16
N ARG A 339 -19.68 -21.48 1.44
CA ARG A 339 -20.59 -22.52 0.95
C ARG A 339 -19.95 -23.44 -0.09
N ARG A 340 -18.93 -22.97 -0.82
CA ARG A 340 -18.22 -23.68 -1.89
C ARG A 340 -16.91 -24.34 -1.42
N ILE A 341 -16.42 -24.02 -0.23
CA ILE A 341 -15.25 -24.67 0.34
C ILE A 341 -15.63 -26.07 0.85
N ARG A 342 -14.78 -27.07 0.54
CA ARG A 342 -14.87 -28.41 1.12
C ARG A 342 -14.65 -28.37 2.62
N ASP A 343 -15.12 -29.38 3.31
CA ASP A 343 -14.82 -29.53 4.73
C ASP A 343 -13.31 -29.69 4.93
N GLY A 344 -12.74 -28.96 5.90
CA GLY A 344 -11.30 -28.91 6.10
C GLY A 344 -10.55 -27.97 5.15
N GLY A 345 -11.25 -27.26 4.25
CA GLY A 345 -10.61 -26.37 3.27
C GLY A 345 -10.15 -25.03 3.84
N ILE A 346 -9.39 -24.30 3.03
CA ILE A 346 -8.72 -23.03 3.39
C ILE A 346 -9.38 -21.85 2.67
N LEU A 347 -9.67 -20.78 3.41
CA LEU A 347 -10.11 -19.51 2.87
C LEU A 347 -9.05 -18.44 3.18
N ALA A 348 -8.47 -17.84 2.13
CA ALA A 348 -7.71 -16.59 2.22
C ALA A 348 -8.61 -15.46 1.73
N THR A 349 -9.00 -14.52 2.61
CA THR A 349 -9.91 -13.44 2.26
C THR A 349 -9.34 -12.10 2.69
N PHE A 350 -9.49 -11.08 1.82
CA PHE A 350 -8.85 -9.78 1.97
C PHE A 350 -9.84 -8.61 1.88
N SER A 351 -9.41 -7.48 2.45
CA SER A 351 -10.03 -6.17 2.28
C SER A 351 -8.97 -5.08 2.23
N CYS A 352 -8.96 -4.28 1.16
CA CYS A 352 -8.14 -3.08 1.04
C CYS A 352 -8.93 -1.79 1.31
N SER A 353 -10.14 -1.87 1.85
CA SER A 353 -10.98 -0.70 2.18
C SER A 353 -10.50 -0.02 3.45
N ASN A 354 -10.07 1.25 3.38
CA ASN A 354 -9.58 2.01 4.53
C ASN A 354 -10.64 2.23 5.62
N TYR A 355 -11.93 2.23 5.26
CA TYR A 355 -13.04 2.42 6.19
C TYR A 355 -13.57 1.12 6.82
N ILE A 356 -12.99 -0.03 6.46
CA ILE A 356 -13.23 -1.33 7.08
C ILE A 356 -11.96 -1.69 7.84
N ASP A 357 -11.96 -1.58 9.15
CA ASP A 357 -10.84 -1.99 10.00
C ASP A 357 -10.79 -3.51 10.20
N GLU A 358 -9.73 -3.98 10.88
CA GLU A 358 -9.50 -5.41 11.10
C GLU A 358 -10.63 -6.06 11.92
N ASP A 359 -11.12 -5.38 12.95
CA ASP A 359 -12.19 -5.88 13.83
C ASP A 359 -13.51 -6.00 13.07
N LEU A 360 -13.88 -4.96 12.32
CA LEU A 360 -15.10 -5.00 11.50
C LEU A 360 -15.00 -6.06 10.40
N PHE A 361 -13.86 -6.19 9.73
CA PHE A 361 -13.65 -7.22 8.71
C PHE A 361 -13.79 -8.62 9.30
N GLY A 362 -13.16 -8.86 10.45
CA GLY A 362 -13.30 -10.12 11.18
C GLY A 362 -14.75 -10.46 11.53
N LYS A 363 -15.52 -9.49 12.04
CA LYS A 363 -16.96 -9.64 12.35
C LYS A 363 -17.81 -9.95 11.11
N ILE A 364 -17.50 -9.30 9.98
CA ILE A 364 -18.20 -9.53 8.71
C ILE A 364 -17.98 -10.98 8.24
N VAL A 365 -16.72 -11.44 8.24
CA VAL A 365 -16.36 -12.79 7.81
C VAL A 365 -16.93 -13.84 8.76
N ALA A 366 -16.83 -13.65 10.08
CA ALA A 366 -17.44 -14.53 11.07
C ALA A 366 -18.97 -14.65 10.89
N GLY A 367 -19.64 -13.53 10.59
CA GLY A 367 -21.05 -13.53 10.24
C GLY A 367 -21.37 -14.32 8.97
N ALA A 368 -20.51 -14.27 7.95
CA ALA A 368 -20.66 -15.06 6.73
C ALA A 368 -20.50 -16.57 6.97
N VAL A 369 -19.49 -16.96 7.77
CA VAL A 369 -19.25 -18.35 8.15
C VAL A 369 -20.43 -18.92 8.92
N ARG A 370 -20.94 -18.19 9.92
CA ARG A 370 -22.13 -18.60 10.70
C ARG A 370 -23.36 -18.77 9.81
N ASP A 371 -23.62 -17.85 8.90
CA ASP A 371 -24.79 -17.91 8.02
C ASP A 371 -24.66 -19.02 6.95
N ALA A 372 -23.43 -19.51 6.71
CA ALA A 372 -23.18 -20.71 5.90
C ALA A 372 -23.39 -22.02 6.70
N GLY A 373 -23.66 -21.95 8.01
CA GLY A 373 -23.80 -23.11 8.88
C GLY A 373 -22.47 -23.86 9.12
N LYS A 374 -21.33 -23.15 9.02
CA LYS A 374 -19.99 -23.72 9.18
C LYS A 374 -19.24 -23.08 10.36
N THR A 375 -18.10 -23.65 10.69
CA THR A 375 -17.15 -23.10 11.67
C THR A 375 -15.85 -22.68 10.97
N ALA A 376 -15.13 -21.74 11.55
CA ALA A 376 -13.84 -21.30 11.05
C ALA A 376 -12.83 -21.17 12.18
N ARG A 377 -11.59 -21.59 11.92
CA ARG A 377 -10.44 -21.32 12.78
C ARG A 377 -9.50 -20.35 12.08
N LEU A 378 -9.15 -19.27 12.75
CA LEU A 378 -8.13 -18.34 12.25
C LEU A 378 -6.75 -19.00 12.37
N LEU A 379 -6.12 -19.26 11.23
CA LEU A 379 -4.76 -19.78 11.16
C LEU A 379 -3.74 -18.65 11.25
N GLN A 380 -4.00 -17.56 10.52
CA GLN A 380 -3.10 -16.40 10.46
C GLN A 380 -3.85 -15.13 10.06
N THR A 381 -3.46 -14.00 10.65
CA THR A 381 -3.80 -12.66 10.14
C THR A 381 -2.83 -12.31 9.02
N LEU A 382 -3.35 -11.87 7.89
CA LEU A 382 -2.61 -11.50 6.69
C LEU A 382 -2.60 -9.99 6.51
N GLY A 383 -1.56 -9.48 5.87
CA GLY A 383 -1.39 -8.04 5.65
C GLY A 383 -0.42 -7.76 4.51
N PRO A 384 -0.03 -6.50 4.31
CA PRO A 384 0.94 -6.15 3.27
C PRO A 384 2.31 -6.76 3.56
N GLY A 385 3.06 -7.03 2.49
CA GLY A 385 4.44 -7.51 2.58
C GLY A 385 5.38 -6.51 3.29
N PRO A 386 6.56 -6.96 3.75
CA PRO A 386 7.47 -6.14 4.56
C PRO A 386 8.08 -4.95 3.80
N ASP A 387 7.98 -4.91 2.49
CA ASP A 387 8.31 -3.74 1.66
C ASP A 387 7.23 -2.64 1.68
N HIS A 388 6.14 -2.86 2.41
CA HIS A 388 5.10 -1.87 2.69
C HIS A 388 5.08 -1.52 4.19
N PRO A 389 6.17 -0.98 4.75
CA PRO A 389 6.24 -0.71 6.19
C PRO A 389 5.17 0.31 6.59
N THR A 390 4.60 0.11 7.77
CA THR A 390 3.68 1.05 8.38
C THR A 390 4.33 1.64 9.62
N ASN A 391 4.27 2.97 9.77
CA ASN A 391 4.67 3.59 11.02
C ASN A 391 3.76 3.06 12.16
N LEU A 392 4.37 2.52 13.21
CA LEU A 392 3.63 1.89 14.31
C LEU A 392 2.65 2.86 15.01
N ALA A 393 2.96 4.15 15.01
CA ALA A 393 2.10 5.20 15.55
C ALA A 393 1.04 5.71 14.55
N HIS A 394 0.95 5.11 13.34
CA HIS A 394 0.05 5.49 12.25
C HIS A 394 -0.82 4.31 11.83
N PRO A 395 -1.84 3.96 12.62
CA PRO A 395 -2.71 2.81 12.32
C PRO A 395 -3.45 2.93 10.98
N GLU A 396 -3.70 4.16 10.50
CA GLU A 396 -4.33 4.44 9.21
C GLU A 396 -3.51 3.92 8.00
N GLY A 397 -2.21 3.68 8.19
CA GLY A 397 -1.34 3.06 7.19
C GLY A 397 -1.61 1.57 6.94
N ARG A 398 -2.35 0.90 7.83
CA ARG A 398 -2.72 -0.52 7.71
C ARG A 398 -3.93 -0.71 6.80
N TYR A 399 -3.77 -0.49 5.51
CA TYR A 399 -4.88 -0.51 4.57
C TYR A 399 -5.30 -1.93 4.11
N LEU A 400 -4.35 -2.87 3.97
CA LEU A 400 -4.62 -4.27 3.59
C LEU A 400 -4.81 -5.13 4.84
N LYS A 401 -5.97 -5.76 4.95
CA LYS A 401 -6.33 -6.72 6.00
C LYS A 401 -6.69 -8.04 5.34
N GLY A 402 -6.23 -9.15 5.90
CA GLY A 402 -6.57 -10.47 5.42
C GLY A 402 -6.67 -11.49 6.54
N LEU A 403 -7.44 -12.53 6.29
CA LEU A 403 -7.63 -13.66 7.19
C LEU A 403 -7.35 -14.95 6.41
N LEU A 404 -6.51 -15.80 6.97
CA LEU A 404 -6.34 -17.17 6.54
C LEU A 404 -7.11 -18.08 7.49
N LEU A 405 -8.13 -18.74 6.99
CA LEU A 405 -9.09 -19.49 7.78
C LEU A 405 -9.11 -20.97 7.35
N HIS A 406 -9.19 -21.87 8.32
CA HIS A 406 -9.57 -23.27 8.11
C HIS A 406 -11.08 -23.39 8.35
N ILE A 407 -11.81 -23.89 7.36
CA ILE A 407 -13.26 -23.98 7.36
C ILE A 407 -13.67 -25.43 7.59
N SER A 408 -14.58 -25.66 8.53
CA SER A 408 -15.14 -26.99 8.83
C SER A 408 -16.65 -26.91 9.10
N THR A 409 -17.33 -28.07 8.97
CA THR A 409 -18.74 -28.27 9.33
C THR A 409 -18.97 -28.19 10.82
#